data_159d57bfec8fec3101ccdcce131c1c12
#
_entry.id   159d57bfec8fec3101ccdcce131c1c12
#
_cell.length_a   1.000
_cell.length_b   1.000
_cell.length_c   1.000
_cell.angle_alpha   90.00
_cell.angle_beta   90.00
_cell.angle_gamma   90.00
#
_symmetry.space_group_name_H-M   'P 1'
#
loop_
_entity.id
_entity.type
_entity.pdbx_description
1 polymer ?
#
loop_
_entity_poly.entity_id
_entity_poly.type
_entity_poly.pdbx_seq_one_letter_code
_entity_poly.pdbx_strand_id
1 'polypeptide(L)'
;MKPKLILTVLITSLLGHPLLAEPVAPVVPIKVKPFALNQVRLLDGPFKKATEINKAYLLKVEPDRMLWPFHQYAGLPTKGERYGGWAKKDCVGHEAGHYLSALALMYASTGDAEMKKRADYMVSEIARVQEKHGDGYAGPVRLEVWKMAFSGDIKADAWGMCGGYVPWYVMHKVYAGLIDAH
;
A
#
# COMPACT_ATOMS: atom_id res chain seq x y z
N MET A 1 22.06 34.16 54.21
CA MET A 1 21.25 34.18 52.97
C MET A 1 21.99 33.40 51.91
N LYS A 2 21.46 32.23 51.49
CA LYS A 2 22.09 31.42 50.41
C LYS A 2 21.37 31.78 49.10
N PRO A 3 22.08 32.03 47.98
CA PRO A 3 21.45 32.34 46.71
C PRO A 3 20.83 31.06 46.11
N LYS A 4 19.57 31.13 45.68
CA LYS A 4 18.89 30.09 44.93
C LYS A 4 19.35 30.14 43.48
N LEU A 5 20.00 29.07 43.01
CA LEU A 5 20.38 28.85 41.64
C LEU A 5 19.13 28.48 40.84
N ILE A 6 18.68 29.37 39.95
CA ILE A 6 17.57 29.09 39.03
C ILE A 6 18.19 28.41 37.81
N LEU A 7 17.96 27.10 37.69
CA LEU A 7 18.35 26.31 36.52
C LEU A 7 17.29 26.53 35.42
N THR A 8 17.62 27.40 34.47
CA THR A 8 16.78 27.57 33.25
C THR A 8 17.07 26.40 32.30
N VAL A 9 16.15 25.46 32.22
CA VAL A 9 16.20 24.36 31.25
C VAL A 9 15.76 24.93 29.90
N LEU A 10 16.74 25.10 29.00
CA LEU A 10 16.47 25.43 27.60
C LEU A 10 15.96 24.18 26.90
N ILE A 11 14.64 24.07 26.69
CA ILE A 11 14.04 23.05 25.84
C ILE A 11 14.24 23.50 24.41
N THR A 12 15.29 23.05 23.76
CA THR A 12 15.43 23.12 22.31
C THR A 12 14.47 22.12 21.70
N SER A 13 13.32 22.62 21.24
CA SER A 13 12.41 21.86 20.38
C SER A 13 13.14 21.51 19.08
N LEU A 14 13.63 20.28 18.99
CA LEU A 14 13.97 19.67 17.70
C LEU A 14 12.67 19.52 16.91
N LEU A 15 12.35 20.56 16.14
CA LEU A 15 11.39 20.48 15.06
C LEU A 15 11.98 19.46 14.06
N GLY A 16 11.53 18.22 14.13
CA GLY A 16 11.83 17.21 13.14
C GLY A 16 11.37 17.73 11.77
N HIS A 17 12.30 18.22 10.99
CA HIS A 17 12.05 18.44 9.58
C HIS A 17 11.78 17.07 8.97
N PRO A 18 10.71 16.91 8.17
CA PRO A 18 10.54 15.69 7.41
C PRO A 18 11.81 15.54 6.56
N LEU A 19 12.56 14.47 6.78
CA LEU A 19 13.64 14.05 5.92
C LEU A 19 13.00 13.66 4.58
N LEU A 20 12.79 14.64 3.71
CA LEU A 20 12.47 14.38 2.33
C LEU A 20 13.75 13.75 1.74
N ALA A 21 13.67 12.45 1.45
CA ALA A 21 14.75 11.76 0.77
C ALA A 21 14.98 12.47 -0.57
N GLU A 22 16.19 13.00 -0.75
CA GLU A 22 16.57 13.58 -2.04
C GLU A 22 16.60 12.48 -3.11
N PRO A 23 16.05 12.75 -4.30
CA PRO A 23 16.11 11.79 -5.39
C PRO A 23 17.58 11.47 -5.72
N VAL A 24 17.94 10.20 -5.66
CA VAL A 24 19.27 9.75 -6.06
C VAL A 24 19.43 9.99 -7.56
N ALA A 25 20.42 10.75 -7.95
CA ALA A 25 20.72 10.98 -9.37
C ALA A 25 21.06 9.65 -10.06
N PRO A 26 20.51 9.37 -11.25
CA PRO A 26 20.81 8.14 -11.97
C PRO A 26 22.29 8.12 -12.38
N VAL A 27 22.97 7.00 -12.10
CA VAL A 27 24.39 6.79 -12.47
C VAL A 27 24.56 6.80 -13.99
N VAL A 28 23.55 6.32 -14.72
CA VAL A 28 23.51 6.35 -16.18
C VAL A 28 22.54 7.43 -16.62
N PRO A 29 22.92 8.36 -17.51
CA PRO A 29 22.02 9.40 -18.00
C PRO A 29 20.81 8.79 -18.73
N ILE A 30 19.62 9.17 -18.31
CA ILE A 30 18.38 8.78 -18.99
C ILE A 30 18.27 9.57 -20.29
N LYS A 31 18.51 8.90 -21.42
CA LYS A 31 18.46 9.52 -22.76
C LYS A 31 17.05 9.55 -23.36
N VAL A 32 16.21 8.60 -22.97
CA VAL A 32 14.82 8.46 -23.47
C VAL A 32 13.90 8.31 -22.27
N LYS A 33 12.83 9.09 -22.25
CA LYS A 33 11.78 8.99 -21.22
C LYS A 33 10.47 8.56 -21.91
N PRO A 34 9.69 7.66 -21.32
CA PRO A 34 8.35 7.35 -21.80
C PRO A 34 7.44 8.57 -21.64
N PHE A 35 6.41 8.66 -22.47
CA PHE A 35 5.33 9.59 -22.21
C PHE A 35 4.61 9.22 -20.90
N ALA A 36 4.12 10.23 -20.18
CA ALA A 36 3.25 9.97 -19.05
C ALA A 36 1.92 9.34 -19.53
N LEU A 37 1.32 8.47 -18.75
CA LEU A 37 0.08 7.77 -19.12
C LEU A 37 -1.05 8.73 -19.51
N ASN A 38 -1.13 9.89 -18.88
CA ASN A 38 -2.11 10.92 -19.19
C ASN A 38 -1.85 11.68 -20.50
N GLN A 39 -0.69 11.52 -21.12
CA GLN A 39 -0.32 12.14 -22.39
C GLN A 39 -0.65 11.26 -23.61
N VAL A 40 -1.00 10.00 -23.38
CA VAL A 40 -1.33 9.04 -24.44
C VAL A 40 -2.81 8.67 -24.34
N ARG A 41 -3.51 8.69 -25.47
CA ARG A 41 -4.91 8.25 -25.56
C ARG A 41 -5.07 7.23 -26.67
N LEU A 42 -5.78 6.15 -26.36
CA LEU A 42 -6.10 5.13 -27.34
C LEU A 42 -7.21 5.65 -28.26
N LEU A 43 -6.99 5.52 -29.55
CA LEU A 43 -8.01 5.75 -30.57
C LEU A 43 -8.94 4.54 -30.65
N ASP A 44 -10.07 4.68 -31.34
CA ASP A 44 -11.03 3.60 -31.52
C ASP A 44 -10.37 2.39 -32.21
N GLY A 45 -10.59 1.23 -31.59
CA GLY A 45 -9.97 0.00 -32.02
C GLY A 45 -9.92 -1.07 -30.91
N PRO A 46 -9.26 -2.20 -31.19
CA PRO A 46 -9.26 -3.35 -30.28
C PRO A 46 -8.63 -3.04 -28.94
N PHE A 47 -7.60 -2.19 -28.86
CA PHE A 47 -6.94 -1.85 -27.61
C PHE A 47 -7.82 -0.98 -26.71
N LYS A 48 -8.52 0.01 -27.27
CA LYS A 48 -9.48 0.82 -26.50
C LYS A 48 -10.62 -0.07 -25.99
N LYS A 49 -11.16 -0.95 -26.84
CA LYS A 49 -12.18 -1.90 -26.42
C LYS A 49 -11.71 -2.83 -25.29
N ALA A 50 -10.48 -3.32 -25.36
CA ALA A 50 -9.90 -4.12 -24.27
C ALA A 50 -9.78 -3.33 -22.96
N THR A 51 -9.40 -2.05 -23.03
CA THR A 51 -9.35 -1.15 -21.87
C THR A 51 -10.74 -0.96 -21.25
N GLU A 52 -11.78 -0.77 -22.07
CA GLU A 52 -13.16 -0.63 -21.61
C GLU A 52 -13.69 -1.90 -20.93
N ILE A 53 -13.35 -3.08 -21.46
CA ILE A 53 -13.70 -4.38 -20.87
C ILE A 53 -12.98 -4.54 -19.54
N ASN A 54 -11.68 -4.21 -19.48
CA ASN A 54 -10.91 -4.27 -18.23
C ASN A 54 -11.47 -3.32 -17.18
N LYS A 55 -11.82 -2.09 -17.55
CA LYS A 55 -12.50 -1.15 -16.66
C LYS A 55 -13.79 -1.73 -16.10
N ALA A 56 -14.64 -2.31 -16.95
CA ALA A 56 -15.89 -2.94 -16.53
C ALA A 56 -15.65 -4.13 -15.58
N TYR A 57 -14.56 -4.88 -15.77
CA TYR A 57 -14.14 -5.91 -14.83
C TYR A 57 -13.71 -5.33 -13.48
N LEU A 58 -12.84 -4.31 -13.47
CA LEU A 58 -12.39 -3.65 -12.23
C LEU A 58 -13.58 -3.10 -11.41
N LEU A 59 -14.62 -2.61 -12.08
CA LEU A 59 -15.84 -2.13 -11.41
C LEU A 59 -16.68 -3.24 -10.76
N LYS A 60 -16.53 -4.49 -11.16
CA LYS A 60 -17.21 -5.65 -10.54
C LYS A 60 -16.48 -6.13 -9.28
N VAL A 61 -15.22 -5.79 -9.15
CA VAL A 61 -14.43 -6.15 -7.97
C VAL A 61 -14.89 -5.33 -6.77
N GLU A 62 -15.04 -5.98 -5.63
CA GLU A 62 -15.49 -5.38 -4.38
C GLU A 62 -14.28 -5.08 -3.48
N PRO A 63 -13.89 -3.81 -3.31
CA PRO A 63 -12.72 -3.43 -2.52
C PRO A 63 -12.73 -3.97 -1.08
N ASP A 64 -13.89 -3.94 -0.42
CA ASP A 64 -14.04 -4.37 0.97
C ASP A 64 -13.65 -5.85 1.19
N ARG A 65 -13.87 -6.69 0.18
CA ARG A 65 -13.47 -8.10 0.24
C ARG A 65 -11.96 -8.28 0.14
N MET A 66 -11.27 -7.39 -0.57
CA MET A 66 -9.80 -7.37 -0.62
C MET A 66 -9.19 -6.74 0.63
N LEU A 67 -9.87 -5.75 1.22
CA LEU A 67 -9.46 -5.08 2.45
C LEU A 67 -9.76 -5.92 3.71
N TRP A 68 -10.47 -7.05 3.58
CA TRP A 68 -10.83 -7.91 4.69
C TRP A 68 -9.64 -8.25 5.62
N PRO A 69 -8.49 -8.73 5.12
CA PRO A 69 -7.37 -9.10 5.98
C PRO A 69 -6.72 -7.89 6.66
N PHE A 70 -6.75 -6.73 6.05
CA PHE A 70 -6.25 -5.49 6.65
C PHE A 70 -7.08 -5.13 7.89
N HIS A 71 -8.40 -5.10 7.75
CA HIS A 71 -9.30 -4.82 8.87
C HIS A 71 -9.22 -5.90 9.94
N GLN A 72 -9.29 -7.17 9.56
CA GLN A 72 -9.25 -8.30 10.47
C GLN A 72 -8.01 -8.29 11.36
N TYR A 73 -6.84 -8.07 10.79
CA TYR A 73 -5.58 -8.13 11.53
C TYR A 73 -5.27 -6.84 12.31
N ALA A 74 -5.92 -5.75 11.97
CA ALA A 74 -5.90 -4.52 12.76
C ALA A 74 -6.97 -4.50 13.87
N GLY A 75 -7.84 -5.51 13.95
CA GLY A 75 -8.96 -5.53 14.90
C GLY A 75 -10.04 -4.50 14.59
N LEU A 76 -10.20 -4.15 13.30
CA LEU A 76 -11.29 -3.34 12.79
C LEU A 76 -12.44 -4.24 12.31
N PRO A 77 -13.70 -3.75 12.32
CA PRO A 77 -14.82 -4.48 11.72
C PRO A 77 -14.57 -4.74 10.23
N THR A 78 -14.71 -6.00 9.81
CA THR A 78 -14.62 -6.37 8.39
C THR A 78 -15.92 -6.03 7.66
N LYS A 79 -15.79 -5.68 6.38
CA LYS A 79 -16.91 -5.39 5.49
C LYS A 79 -17.01 -6.49 4.43
N GLY A 80 -18.02 -7.37 4.58
CA GLY A 80 -18.20 -8.53 3.71
C GLY A 80 -17.20 -9.67 3.99
N GLU A 81 -17.20 -10.68 3.12
CA GLU A 81 -16.33 -11.85 3.19
C GLU A 81 -15.17 -11.73 2.21
N ARG A 82 -13.98 -12.16 2.63
CA ARG A 82 -12.80 -12.18 1.75
C ARG A 82 -13.02 -13.07 0.52
N TYR A 83 -12.28 -12.78 -0.54
CA TYR A 83 -12.26 -13.62 -1.73
C TYR A 83 -11.70 -15.02 -1.43
N GLY A 84 -12.05 -15.98 -2.26
CA GLY A 84 -11.54 -17.35 -2.19
C GLY A 84 -10.15 -17.51 -2.83
N GLY A 85 -9.77 -18.76 -3.07
CA GLY A 85 -8.50 -19.08 -3.73
C GLY A 85 -7.28 -18.67 -2.89
N TRP A 86 -6.29 -18.11 -3.52
CA TRP A 86 -5.04 -17.67 -2.90
C TRP A 86 -5.25 -16.56 -1.87
N ALA A 87 -6.23 -15.68 -2.09
CA ALA A 87 -6.60 -14.63 -1.15
C ALA A 87 -7.10 -15.18 0.20
N LYS A 88 -7.62 -16.41 0.22
CA LYS A 88 -8.16 -17.03 1.43
C LYS A 88 -7.11 -17.79 2.24
N LYS A 89 -6.13 -18.39 1.58
CA LYS A 89 -5.29 -19.43 2.18
C LYS A 89 -3.82 -19.03 2.26
N ASP A 90 -3.29 -18.52 1.18
CA ASP A 90 -1.85 -18.40 1.00
C ASP A 90 -1.38 -16.91 1.01
N CYS A 91 -1.56 -16.20 -0.08
CA CYS A 91 -1.06 -14.81 -0.23
C CYS A 91 -2.08 -13.78 0.25
N VAL A 92 -2.59 -13.91 1.46
CA VAL A 92 -3.70 -13.10 1.98
C VAL A 92 -3.38 -11.60 1.91
N GLY A 93 -4.18 -10.86 1.15
CA GLY A 93 -4.10 -9.40 1.04
C GLY A 93 -3.23 -8.85 -0.10
N HIS A 94 -2.48 -9.71 -0.83
CA HIS A 94 -1.67 -9.24 -1.97
C HIS A 94 -2.51 -8.65 -3.11
N GLU A 95 -3.71 -9.20 -3.32
CA GLU A 95 -4.64 -8.78 -4.36
C GLU A 95 -5.11 -7.34 -4.19
N ALA A 96 -5.18 -6.84 -2.97
CA ALA A 96 -5.51 -5.44 -2.70
C ALA A 96 -4.48 -4.48 -3.30
N GLY A 97 -3.18 -4.82 -3.19
CA GLY A 97 -2.11 -4.05 -3.81
C GLY A 97 -2.20 -4.06 -5.33
N HIS A 98 -2.41 -5.23 -5.94
CA HIS A 98 -2.61 -5.34 -7.39
C HIS A 98 -3.83 -4.57 -7.89
N TYR A 99 -4.94 -4.64 -7.16
CA TYR A 99 -6.14 -3.92 -7.52
C TYR A 99 -5.97 -2.40 -7.40
N LEU A 100 -5.28 -1.94 -6.36
CA LEU A 100 -4.97 -0.52 -6.19
C LEU A 100 -4.09 0.00 -7.34
N SER A 101 -3.04 -0.74 -7.72
CA SER A 101 -2.25 -0.43 -8.93
C SER A 101 -3.13 -0.36 -10.18
N ALA A 102 -4.03 -1.33 -10.37
CA ALA A 102 -4.90 -1.36 -11.55
C ALA A 102 -5.85 -0.15 -11.61
N LEU A 103 -6.41 0.27 -10.48
CA LEU A 103 -7.25 1.47 -10.38
C LEU A 103 -6.47 2.74 -10.69
N ALA A 104 -5.29 2.90 -10.09
CA ALA A 104 -4.42 4.06 -10.27
C ALA A 104 -3.98 4.21 -11.73
N LEU A 105 -3.47 3.14 -12.33
CA LEU A 105 -3.02 3.14 -13.73
C LEU A 105 -4.19 3.32 -14.71
N MET A 106 -5.35 2.76 -14.42
CA MET A 106 -6.55 2.99 -15.23
C MET A 106 -6.99 4.45 -15.14
N TYR A 107 -6.98 5.07 -13.95
CA TYR A 107 -7.24 6.49 -13.80
C TYR A 107 -6.21 7.34 -14.55
N ALA A 108 -4.93 7.09 -14.36
CA ALA A 108 -3.86 7.84 -15.03
C ALA A 108 -3.97 7.79 -16.56
N SER A 109 -4.36 6.64 -17.13
CA SER A 109 -4.46 6.46 -18.57
C SER A 109 -5.78 6.95 -19.18
N THR A 110 -6.88 6.99 -18.40
CA THR A 110 -8.22 7.30 -18.93
C THR A 110 -8.82 8.58 -18.37
N GLY A 111 -8.41 9.02 -17.20
CA GLY A 111 -9.03 10.12 -16.44
C GLY A 111 -10.37 9.73 -15.80
N ASP A 112 -10.68 8.43 -15.67
CA ASP A 112 -11.97 7.96 -15.16
C ASP A 112 -12.14 8.22 -13.66
N ALA A 113 -13.10 9.06 -13.31
CA ALA A 113 -13.32 9.51 -11.94
C ALA A 113 -13.75 8.38 -10.98
N GLU A 114 -14.42 7.33 -11.46
CA GLU A 114 -14.82 6.21 -10.62
C GLU A 114 -13.61 5.34 -10.24
N MET A 115 -12.62 5.22 -11.14
CA MET A 115 -11.35 4.55 -10.83
C MET A 115 -10.61 5.30 -9.72
N LYS A 116 -10.53 6.63 -9.84
CA LYS A 116 -9.93 7.47 -8.79
C LYS A 116 -10.65 7.33 -7.46
N LYS A 117 -11.97 7.45 -7.45
CA LYS A 117 -12.79 7.32 -6.25
C LYS A 117 -12.55 5.99 -5.51
N ARG A 118 -12.43 4.90 -6.25
CA ARG A 118 -12.13 3.58 -5.66
C ARG A 118 -10.70 3.47 -5.14
N ALA A 119 -9.73 4.04 -5.85
CA ALA A 119 -8.35 4.11 -5.36
C ALA A 119 -8.27 4.93 -4.07
N ASP A 120 -8.86 6.12 -4.03
CA ASP A 120 -8.93 6.98 -2.85
C ASP A 120 -9.60 6.26 -1.66
N TYR A 121 -10.68 5.51 -1.91
CA TYR A 121 -11.33 4.70 -0.89
C TYR A 121 -10.38 3.64 -0.31
N MET A 122 -9.69 2.89 -1.15
CA MET A 122 -8.75 1.86 -0.68
C MET A 122 -7.60 2.47 0.12
N VAL A 123 -7.03 3.57 -0.34
CA VAL A 123 -5.96 4.28 0.38
C VAL A 123 -6.47 4.77 1.74
N SER A 124 -7.68 5.34 1.81
CA SER A 124 -8.27 5.80 3.07
C SER A 124 -8.52 4.66 4.06
N GLU A 125 -8.97 3.49 3.61
CA GLU A 125 -9.17 2.32 4.46
C GLU A 125 -7.82 1.74 4.95
N ILE A 126 -6.78 1.72 4.11
CA ILE A 126 -5.43 1.33 4.53
C ILE A 126 -4.84 2.33 5.54
N ALA A 127 -5.09 3.63 5.37
CA ALA A 127 -4.70 4.65 6.34
C ALA A 127 -5.40 4.45 7.70
N ARG A 128 -6.69 4.08 7.72
CA ARG A 128 -7.39 3.71 8.96
C ARG A 128 -6.79 2.50 9.67
N VAL A 129 -6.32 1.52 8.88
CA VAL A 129 -5.59 0.36 9.41
C VAL A 129 -4.28 0.79 10.06
N GLN A 130 -3.52 1.65 9.39
CA GLN A 130 -2.28 2.21 9.91
C GLN A 130 -2.49 2.99 11.21
N GLU A 131 -3.50 3.86 11.24
CA GLU A 131 -3.88 4.61 12.45
C GLU A 131 -4.26 3.67 13.60
N LYS A 132 -5.02 2.61 13.31
CA LYS A 132 -5.44 1.63 14.30
C LYS A 132 -4.27 0.84 14.90
N HIS A 133 -3.24 0.52 14.12
CA HIS A 133 -2.02 -0.12 14.61
C HIS A 133 -1.20 0.84 15.49
N GLY A 134 -1.14 2.13 15.13
CA GLY A 134 -0.46 3.17 15.91
C GLY A 134 1.07 3.15 15.84
N ASP A 135 1.65 2.20 15.12
CA ASP A 135 3.11 2.01 14.96
C ASP A 135 3.60 2.24 13.52
N GLY A 136 2.71 2.74 12.65
CA GLY A 136 2.98 2.98 11.23
C GLY A 136 2.73 1.78 10.32
N TYR A 137 2.41 0.61 10.85
CA TYR A 137 2.11 -0.57 10.05
C TYR A 137 0.73 -0.48 9.37
N ALA A 138 0.68 -0.74 8.07
CA ALA A 138 -0.53 -0.64 7.26
C ALA A 138 -0.83 -1.91 6.45
N GLY A 139 -0.18 -3.03 6.76
CA GLY A 139 -0.25 -4.24 5.95
C GLY A 139 -1.27 -5.28 6.40
N PRO A 140 -1.56 -6.25 5.53
CA PRO A 140 -2.49 -7.34 5.80
C PRO A 140 -1.82 -8.60 6.35
N VAL A 141 -0.58 -8.53 6.77
CA VAL A 141 0.15 -9.63 7.41
C VAL A 141 0.06 -9.47 8.92
N ARG A 142 -0.16 -10.56 9.64
CA ARG A 142 -0.27 -10.53 11.11
C ARG A 142 1.01 -10.00 11.76
N LEU A 143 0.88 -9.14 12.75
CA LEU A 143 2.03 -8.51 13.43
C LEU A 143 2.98 -9.53 14.09
N GLU A 144 2.48 -10.69 14.53
CA GLU A 144 3.28 -11.75 15.12
C GLU A 144 4.36 -12.28 14.16
N VAL A 145 4.06 -12.31 12.86
CA VAL A 145 5.01 -12.67 11.81
C VAL A 145 6.21 -11.74 11.82
N TRP A 146 5.95 -10.44 11.91
CA TRP A 146 7.00 -9.40 11.93
C TRP A 146 7.76 -9.37 13.25
N LYS A 147 7.06 -9.50 14.39
CA LYS A 147 7.70 -9.57 15.70
C LYS A 147 8.70 -10.72 15.77
N MET A 148 8.32 -11.89 15.28
CA MET A 148 9.21 -13.06 15.22
C MET A 148 10.38 -12.83 14.25
N ALA A 149 10.11 -12.29 13.05
CA ALA A 149 11.14 -12.01 12.07
C ALA A 149 12.17 -10.99 12.58
N PHE A 150 11.73 -9.93 13.25
CA PHE A 150 12.61 -8.86 13.75
C PHE A 150 13.30 -9.21 15.07
N SER A 151 12.82 -10.20 15.82
CA SER A 151 13.53 -10.71 17.01
C SER A 151 14.74 -11.59 16.65
N GLY A 152 14.89 -11.96 15.38
CA GLY A 152 15.95 -12.85 14.91
C GLY A 152 15.60 -14.35 14.99
N ASP A 153 14.45 -14.72 15.59
CA ASP A 153 13.96 -16.12 15.60
C ASP A 153 13.19 -16.41 14.30
N ILE A 154 13.93 -16.38 13.18
CA ILE A 154 13.35 -16.56 11.85
C ILE A 154 13.16 -18.05 11.60
N LYS A 155 11.89 -18.47 11.52
CA LYS A 155 11.49 -19.80 11.06
C LYS A 155 10.95 -19.67 9.64
N ALA A 156 11.62 -20.29 8.70
CA ALA A 156 11.26 -20.23 7.29
C ALA A 156 11.18 -21.63 6.68
N ASP A 157 10.29 -21.79 5.72
CA ASP A 157 10.22 -22.91 4.79
C ASP A 157 10.30 -22.40 3.34
N ALA A 158 9.95 -23.21 2.36
CA ALA A 158 10.05 -22.83 0.94
C ALA A 158 9.26 -21.56 0.58
N TRP A 159 8.13 -21.29 1.25
CA TRP A 159 7.22 -20.20 0.94
C TRP A 159 6.77 -19.42 2.17
N GLY A 160 7.03 -19.95 3.35
CA GLY A 160 6.60 -19.39 4.62
C GLY A 160 7.73 -18.70 5.38
N MET A 161 7.37 -17.72 6.21
CA MET A 161 8.25 -17.09 7.17
C MET A 161 7.44 -16.80 8.44
N CYS A 162 7.91 -17.33 9.57
CA CYS A 162 7.32 -17.08 10.91
C CYS A 162 5.79 -17.32 10.98
N GLY A 163 5.30 -18.33 10.24
CA GLY A 163 3.87 -18.66 10.14
C GLY A 163 3.05 -17.75 9.22
N GLY A 164 3.68 -16.86 8.49
CA GLY A 164 3.08 -16.11 7.36
C GLY A 164 3.49 -16.74 6.04
N TYR A 165 2.57 -16.85 5.09
CA TYR A 165 2.87 -17.30 3.73
C TYR A 165 3.30 -16.12 2.86
N VAL A 166 4.48 -16.18 2.28
CA VAL A 166 5.14 -15.15 1.44
C VAL A 166 4.93 -13.70 1.92
N PRO A 167 5.17 -13.38 3.22
CA PRO A 167 4.76 -12.10 3.79
C PRO A 167 5.45 -10.90 3.11
N TRP A 168 6.70 -11.02 2.70
CA TRP A 168 7.42 -9.99 1.95
C TRP A 168 6.81 -9.73 0.57
N TYR A 169 6.36 -10.78 -0.13
CA TYR A 169 5.66 -10.63 -1.40
C TYR A 169 4.34 -9.87 -1.21
N VAL A 170 3.57 -10.21 -0.19
CA VAL A 170 2.32 -9.52 0.14
C VAL A 170 2.57 -8.03 0.36
N MET A 171 3.53 -7.69 1.22
CA MET A 171 3.87 -6.28 1.49
C MET A 171 4.40 -5.57 0.25
N HIS A 172 5.22 -6.22 -0.56
CA HIS A 172 5.70 -5.66 -1.83
C HIS A 172 4.53 -5.24 -2.74
N LYS A 173 3.47 -6.06 -2.83
CA LYS A 173 2.29 -5.72 -3.64
C LYS A 173 1.49 -4.56 -3.07
N VAL A 174 1.35 -4.51 -1.74
CA VAL A 174 0.70 -3.38 -1.06
C VAL A 174 1.46 -2.08 -1.33
N TYR A 175 2.79 -2.09 -1.16
CA TYR A 175 3.61 -0.90 -1.41
C TYR A 175 3.60 -0.49 -2.88
N ALA A 176 3.65 -1.43 -3.82
CA ALA A 176 3.52 -1.12 -5.25
C ALA A 176 2.20 -0.40 -5.54
N GLY A 177 1.08 -0.91 -5.02
CA GLY A 177 -0.23 -0.27 -5.17
C GLY A 177 -0.30 1.13 -4.58
N LEU A 178 0.29 1.34 -3.40
CA LEU A 178 0.35 2.67 -2.76
C LEU A 178 1.23 3.66 -3.55
N ILE A 179 2.36 3.18 -4.11
CA ILE A 179 3.23 4.01 -4.97
C ILE A 179 2.51 4.42 -6.25
N ASP A 180 1.80 3.49 -6.89
CA ASP A 180 1.04 3.78 -8.11
C ASP A 180 -0.14 4.73 -7.86
N ALA A 181 -0.68 4.75 -6.63
CA ALA A 181 -1.78 5.62 -6.23
C ALA A 181 -1.35 7.02 -5.78
N HIS A 182 -0.06 7.24 -5.51
CA HIS A 182 0.53 8.52 -5.10
C HIS A 182 0.73 9.41 -6.30
#